data_f80e235785db8346d1794bc1541a6bc1
#
_entry.id   f80e235785db8346d1794bc1541a6bc1
#
_cell.length_a   1.000
_cell.length_b   1.000
_cell.length_c   1.000
_cell.angle_alpha   90.00
_cell.angle_beta   90.00
_cell.angle_gamma   90.00
#
_symmetry.space_group_name_H-M   'P 1'
#
loop_
_entity.id
_entity.type
_entity.pdbx_description
1 polymer ?
#
loop_
_entity_poly.entity_id
_entity_poly.type
_entity_poly.pdbx_seq_one_letter_code
_entity_poly.pdbx_strand_id
1 'polypeptide(L)'
;DALIGFAAYTSALPGSRHNHHWQAGGLFAHSLDVGHKALVASASFNVTHGSHSMDREANTLAWQLVVFLCGLLHDVGKVHSMGRVFARTVVLRDEAGRERHDYRPTQPVVWRPSVCSLHEWVSRFDVDSFAIEFYPPGKHKTQHHALWVDRYFHQLVPQPLRAFIYDSDPQIVRLLDEFMQEPLGAAQSALNKAVKDADAISALESLSPGESPSKVHLSNVAVRRIKEFAEDQLWNFPNSTLIR
;
A
#
# COMPACT_ATOMS: atom_id res chain seq x y z
N ASP A 1 10.98 6.56 2.27
CA ASP A 1 9.93 6.88 3.24
C ASP A 1 8.50 6.67 2.72
N ALA A 2 8.26 6.68 1.38
CA ALA A 2 6.96 6.36 0.82
C ALA A 2 6.46 4.95 1.21
N LEU A 3 7.34 3.95 1.19
CA LEU A 3 7.03 2.58 1.61
C LEU A 3 6.64 2.49 3.08
N ILE A 4 7.32 3.22 3.95
CA ILE A 4 7.00 3.26 5.39
C ILE A 4 5.64 3.91 5.60
N GLY A 5 5.40 5.05 4.95
CA GLY A 5 4.10 5.70 4.97
C GLY A 5 2.98 4.79 4.48
N PHE A 6 3.19 4.08 3.37
CA PHE A 6 2.23 3.12 2.85
C PHE A 6 2.00 1.93 3.80
N ALA A 7 3.08 1.37 4.37
CA ALA A 7 2.99 0.31 5.36
C ALA A 7 2.18 0.71 6.60
N ALA A 8 2.31 1.96 7.05
CA ALA A 8 1.56 2.48 8.20
C ALA A 8 0.04 2.42 8.02
N TYR A 9 -0.45 2.44 6.76
CA TYR A 9 -1.87 2.29 6.43
C TYR A 9 -2.28 0.84 6.15
N THR A 10 -1.39 -0.01 5.62
CA THR A 10 -1.77 -1.25 4.93
C THR A 10 -1.21 -2.53 5.55
N SER A 11 -0.16 -2.44 6.37
CA SER A 11 0.63 -3.59 6.83
C SER A 11 -0.14 -4.65 7.64
N ALA A 12 -1.29 -4.32 8.21
CA ALA A 12 -2.11 -5.26 8.95
C ALA A 12 -3.46 -5.56 8.25
N LEU A 13 -3.71 -4.97 7.09
CA LEU A 13 -4.95 -5.17 6.34
C LEU A 13 -4.83 -6.30 5.32
N PRO A 14 -5.91 -7.10 5.11
CA PRO A 14 -5.95 -8.08 4.04
C PRO A 14 -6.12 -7.39 2.68
N GLY A 15 -5.66 -8.01 1.60
CA GLY A 15 -5.84 -7.52 0.24
C GLY A 15 -7.26 -7.73 -0.29
N SER A 16 -7.95 -8.77 0.24
CA SER A 16 -9.35 -9.07 -0.08
C SER A 16 -10.02 -9.79 1.09
N ARG A 17 -11.35 -9.96 1.01
CA ARG A 17 -12.09 -10.70 2.05
C ARG A 17 -11.86 -12.21 2.02
N HIS A 18 -11.86 -12.82 0.85
CA HIS A 18 -11.85 -14.29 0.68
C HIS A 18 -11.03 -14.77 -0.52
N ASN A 19 -10.51 -13.85 -1.34
CA ASN A 19 -9.81 -14.17 -2.58
C ASN A 19 -8.29 -14.17 -2.37
N HIS A 20 -7.56 -13.49 -3.26
CA HIS A 20 -6.11 -13.34 -3.17
C HIS A 20 -5.71 -12.49 -1.95
N HIS A 21 -4.57 -12.79 -1.36
CA HIS A 21 -3.96 -12.01 -0.27
C HIS A 21 -4.92 -11.72 0.91
N TRP A 22 -5.76 -12.67 1.31
CA TRP A 22 -6.79 -12.52 2.34
C TRP A 22 -6.24 -12.46 3.78
N GLN A 23 -4.99 -12.85 3.99
CA GLN A 23 -4.33 -12.83 5.31
C GLN A 23 -4.01 -11.39 5.76
N ALA A 24 -3.74 -11.24 7.06
CA ALA A 24 -3.23 -9.99 7.61
C ALA A 24 -1.94 -9.57 6.89
N GLY A 25 -1.83 -8.29 6.53
CA GLY A 25 -0.73 -7.76 5.73
C GLY A 25 -0.84 -8.04 4.22
N GLY A 26 -1.89 -8.74 3.80
CA GLY A 26 -2.08 -9.12 2.40
C GLY A 26 -2.18 -7.92 1.46
N LEU A 27 -2.77 -6.81 1.90
CA LEU A 27 -2.85 -5.58 1.09
C LEU A 27 -1.45 -4.99 0.83
N PHE A 28 -0.62 -4.92 1.85
CA PHE A 28 0.76 -4.44 1.70
C PHE A 28 1.59 -5.35 0.79
N ALA A 29 1.53 -6.68 1.04
CA ALA A 29 2.28 -7.67 0.28
C ALA A 29 1.87 -7.67 -1.21
N HIS A 30 0.55 -7.64 -1.50
CA HIS A 30 0.02 -7.55 -2.85
C HIS A 30 0.49 -6.28 -3.57
N SER A 31 0.32 -5.13 -2.95
CA SER A 31 0.70 -3.85 -3.55
C SER A 31 2.21 -3.76 -3.85
N LEU A 32 3.04 -4.30 -2.96
CA LEU A 32 4.48 -4.37 -3.17
C LEU A 32 4.84 -5.32 -4.32
N ASP A 33 4.19 -6.48 -4.41
CA ASP A 33 4.38 -7.46 -5.48
C ASP A 33 3.95 -6.88 -6.84
N VAL A 34 2.81 -6.19 -6.88
CA VAL A 34 2.33 -5.49 -8.08
C VAL A 34 3.32 -4.40 -8.52
N GLY A 35 3.79 -3.57 -7.58
CA GLY A 35 4.80 -2.56 -7.89
C GLY A 35 6.08 -3.15 -8.49
N HIS A 36 6.57 -4.25 -7.92
CA HIS A 36 7.74 -4.94 -8.43
C HIS A 36 7.51 -5.58 -9.81
N LYS A 37 6.40 -6.29 -10.00
CA LYS A 37 6.06 -6.93 -11.29
C LYS A 37 5.84 -5.91 -12.40
N ALA A 38 5.15 -4.81 -12.10
CA ALA A 38 4.95 -3.72 -13.05
C ALA A 38 6.29 -3.10 -13.47
N LEU A 39 7.21 -2.89 -12.52
CA LEU A 39 8.56 -2.40 -12.78
C LEU A 39 9.32 -3.34 -13.73
N VAL A 40 9.31 -4.65 -13.47
CA VAL A 40 9.95 -5.65 -14.32
C VAL A 40 9.33 -5.67 -15.73
N ALA A 41 8.00 -5.67 -15.82
CA ALA A 41 7.31 -5.65 -17.09
C ALA A 41 7.60 -4.37 -17.90
N SER A 42 7.74 -3.24 -17.22
CA SER A 42 7.98 -1.95 -17.85
C SER A 42 9.40 -1.77 -18.42
N ALA A 43 10.34 -2.64 -18.09
CA ALA A 43 11.72 -2.56 -18.59
C ALA A 43 11.81 -2.67 -20.14
N SER A 44 10.79 -3.26 -20.78
CA SER A 44 10.69 -3.32 -22.24
C SER A 44 10.09 -2.07 -22.89
N PHE A 45 9.54 -1.14 -22.11
CA PHE A 45 8.95 0.09 -22.64
C PHE A 45 10.00 1.18 -22.75
N ASN A 46 10.26 1.63 -23.95
CA ASN A 46 11.18 2.73 -24.20
C ASN A 46 10.40 4.06 -24.22
N VAL A 47 10.26 4.68 -23.05
CA VAL A 47 9.51 5.94 -22.88
C VAL A 47 10.39 7.16 -23.18
N THR A 48 11.70 6.97 -23.38
CA THR A 48 12.68 8.06 -23.49
C THR A 48 13.17 8.29 -24.93
N HIS A 49 12.36 7.96 -25.93
CA HIS A 49 12.69 8.21 -27.33
C HIS A 49 12.91 9.71 -27.59
N GLY A 50 14.12 10.08 -27.97
CA GLY A 50 14.48 11.44 -28.37
C GLY A 50 15.19 12.28 -27.30
N SER A 51 15.34 11.81 -26.07
CA SER A 51 16.08 12.52 -25.01
C SER A 51 17.59 12.51 -25.25
N HIS A 52 18.29 13.58 -24.84
CA HIS A 52 19.75 13.61 -24.76
C HIS A 52 20.27 12.55 -23.78
N SER A 53 21.52 12.12 -23.93
CA SER A 53 22.08 10.98 -23.19
C SER A 53 21.99 11.14 -21.66
N MET A 54 22.26 12.35 -21.12
CA MET A 54 22.17 12.61 -19.68
C MET A 54 20.72 12.63 -19.17
N ASP A 55 19.80 13.18 -19.97
CA ASP A 55 18.38 13.22 -19.64
C ASP A 55 17.77 11.82 -19.70
N ARG A 56 18.34 10.93 -20.54
CA ARG A 56 17.82 9.56 -20.71
C ARG A 56 17.95 8.71 -19.44
N GLU A 57 19.05 8.81 -18.71
CA GLU A 57 19.23 8.07 -17.46
C GLU A 57 18.25 8.57 -16.38
N ALA A 58 18.17 9.89 -16.19
CA ALA A 58 17.24 10.49 -15.26
C ALA A 58 15.79 10.15 -15.59
N ASN A 59 15.40 10.22 -16.87
CA ASN A 59 14.06 9.87 -17.33
C ASN A 59 13.77 8.36 -17.18
N THR A 60 14.76 7.50 -17.35
CA THR A 60 14.62 6.06 -17.09
C THR A 60 14.34 5.80 -15.61
N LEU A 61 15.06 6.45 -14.71
CA LEU A 61 14.82 6.35 -13.26
C LEU A 61 13.45 6.92 -12.86
N ALA A 62 13.07 8.06 -13.44
CA ALA A 62 11.76 8.66 -13.19
C ALA A 62 10.62 7.72 -13.66
N TRP A 63 10.76 7.10 -14.84
CA TRP A 63 9.82 6.11 -15.34
C TRP A 63 9.70 4.90 -14.41
N GLN A 64 10.84 4.32 -14.02
CA GLN A 64 10.87 3.19 -13.10
C GLN A 64 10.19 3.51 -11.77
N LEU A 65 10.47 4.70 -11.23
CA LEU A 65 9.85 5.17 -9.99
C LEU A 65 8.34 5.35 -10.15
N VAL A 66 7.87 5.95 -11.23
CA VAL A 66 6.45 6.14 -11.53
C VAL A 66 5.74 4.79 -11.62
N VAL A 67 6.28 3.84 -12.39
CA VAL A 67 5.67 2.51 -12.55
C VAL A 67 5.57 1.78 -11.21
N PHE A 68 6.65 1.80 -10.43
CA PHE A 68 6.67 1.18 -9.12
C PHE A 68 5.64 1.82 -8.16
N LEU A 69 5.60 3.14 -8.09
CA LEU A 69 4.66 3.87 -7.22
C LEU A 69 3.21 3.66 -7.63
N CYS A 70 2.91 3.65 -8.93
CA CYS A 70 1.57 3.36 -9.42
C CYS A 70 1.13 1.94 -9.07
N GLY A 71 2.01 0.95 -9.23
CA GLY A 71 1.75 -0.42 -8.79
C GLY A 71 1.59 -0.54 -7.28
N LEU A 72 2.39 0.17 -6.48
CA LEU A 72 2.29 0.19 -5.02
C LEU A 72 0.96 0.82 -4.56
N LEU A 73 0.52 1.90 -5.19
CA LEU A 73 -0.62 2.69 -4.73
C LEU A 73 -1.95 2.32 -5.39
N HIS A 74 -1.97 1.45 -6.42
CA HIS A 74 -3.18 1.17 -7.21
C HIS A 74 -4.39 0.77 -6.36
N ASP A 75 -4.16 0.06 -5.29
CA ASP A 75 -5.17 -0.49 -4.38
C ASP A 75 -5.27 0.25 -3.03
N VAL A 76 -4.54 1.35 -2.84
CA VAL A 76 -4.53 2.10 -1.57
C VAL A 76 -5.94 2.53 -1.13
N GLY A 77 -6.83 2.78 -2.06
CA GLY A 77 -8.23 3.12 -1.78
C GLY A 77 -9.01 2.02 -1.05
N LYS A 78 -8.52 0.78 -1.02
CA LYS A 78 -9.14 -0.32 -0.25
C LYS A 78 -9.22 0.00 1.24
N VAL A 79 -8.31 0.80 1.81
CA VAL A 79 -8.38 1.24 3.20
C VAL A 79 -9.67 1.97 3.56
N HIS A 80 -10.32 2.60 2.56
CA HIS A 80 -11.60 3.30 2.72
C HIS A 80 -12.82 2.47 2.34
N SER A 81 -12.66 1.53 1.43
CA SER A 81 -13.78 0.88 0.74
C SER A 81 -13.99 -0.57 1.13
N MET A 82 -13.00 -1.24 1.70
CA MET A 82 -13.08 -2.66 2.01
C MET A 82 -14.01 -2.96 3.19
N GLY A 83 -14.02 -2.10 4.21
CA GLY A 83 -14.79 -2.32 5.42
C GLY A 83 -14.56 -1.25 6.48
N ARG A 84 -15.14 -1.46 7.64
CA ARG A 84 -14.94 -0.65 8.83
C ARG A 84 -13.98 -1.36 9.78
N VAL A 85 -12.87 -0.73 10.14
CA VAL A 85 -11.92 -1.23 11.12
C VAL A 85 -12.26 -0.62 12.49
N PHE A 86 -12.34 -1.45 13.52
CA PHE A 86 -12.66 -1.01 14.87
C PHE A 86 -11.90 -1.82 15.92
N ALA A 87 -11.58 -1.19 17.05
CA ALA A 87 -10.91 -1.84 18.17
C ALA A 87 -11.81 -2.90 18.79
N ARG A 88 -11.28 -4.11 18.97
CA ARG A 88 -11.89 -5.17 19.78
C ARG A 88 -11.53 -5.01 21.24
N THR A 89 -10.23 -4.80 21.49
CA THR A 89 -9.69 -4.56 22.83
C THR A 89 -8.72 -3.38 22.79
N VAL A 90 -8.61 -2.69 23.91
CA VAL A 90 -7.63 -1.62 24.14
C VAL A 90 -6.87 -1.91 25.42
N VAL A 91 -5.66 -1.37 25.52
CA VAL A 91 -4.83 -1.44 26.72
C VAL A 91 -5.31 -0.40 27.71
N LEU A 92 -5.64 -0.80 28.91
CA LEU A 92 -5.86 0.10 30.03
C LEU A 92 -4.66 0.04 30.96
N ARG A 93 -4.21 1.21 31.43
CA ARG A 93 -3.17 1.32 32.47
C ARG A 93 -3.81 1.76 33.80
N ASP A 94 -3.55 1.01 34.85
CA ASP A 94 -3.95 1.43 36.19
C ASP A 94 -3.02 2.53 36.77
N GLU A 95 -3.35 3.06 37.92
CA GLU A 95 -2.55 4.12 38.59
C GLU A 95 -1.11 3.66 38.92
N ALA A 96 -0.86 2.35 39.01
CA ALA A 96 0.44 1.76 39.20
C ALA A 96 1.18 1.43 37.88
N GLY A 97 0.61 1.81 36.73
CA GLY A 97 1.16 1.56 35.40
C GLY A 97 1.04 0.12 34.90
N ARG A 98 0.26 -0.73 35.58
CA ARG A 98 0.03 -2.11 35.12
C ARG A 98 -0.94 -2.14 33.96
N GLU A 99 -0.59 -2.89 32.91
CA GLU A 99 -1.38 -2.96 31.69
C GLU A 99 -2.40 -4.11 31.75
N ARG A 100 -3.60 -3.82 31.26
CA ARG A 100 -4.70 -4.76 31.05
C ARG A 100 -5.12 -4.75 29.59
N HIS A 101 -4.96 -5.87 28.90
CA HIS A 101 -5.11 -6.04 27.45
C HIS A 101 -6.48 -6.55 27.00
N ASP A 102 -7.39 -6.89 27.90
CA ASP A 102 -8.67 -7.52 27.61
C ASP A 102 -9.87 -6.56 27.67
N TYR A 103 -9.61 -5.26 27.84
CA TYR A 103 -10.68 -4.30 27.97
C TYR A 103 -11.39 -4.03 26.65
N ARG A 104 -12.71 -4.27 26.63
CA ARG A 104 -13.55 -3.96 25.47
C ARG A 104 -14.16 -2.57 25.64
N PRO A 105 -13.91 -1.66 24.69
CA PRO A 105 -14.50 -0.31 24.73
C PRO A 105 -16.02 -0.39 24.74
N THR A 106 -16.66 0.42 25.58
CA THR A 106 -18.13 0.54 25.64
C THR A 106 -18.72 1.23 24.41
N GLN A 107 -17.89 2.08 23.76
CA GLN A 107 -18.24 2.70 22.49
C GLN A 107 -17.23 2.28 21.42
N PRO A 108 -17.65 2.10 20.14
CA PRO A 108 -16.78 1.69 19.08
C PRO A 108 -15.66 2.72 18.81
N VAL A 109 -14.42 2.32 19.02
CA VAL A 109 -13.23 3.07 18.59
C VAL A 109 -12.94 2.67 17.15
N VAL A 110 -13.37 3.50 16.21
CA VAL A 110 -13.31 3.22 14.77
C VAL A 110 -12.15 3.96 14.13
N TRP A 111 -11.38 3.26 13.33
CA TRP A 111 -10.35 3.86 12.50
C TRP A 111 -10.94 4.65 11.34
N ARG A 112 -10.39 5.82 11.10
CA ARG A 112 -10.74 6.71 9.98
C ARG A 112 -9.48 6.99 9.16
N PRO A 113 -9.26 6.30 8.02
CA PRO A 113 -8.05 6.45 7.21
C PRO A 113 -7.80 7.86 6.68
N SER A 114 -8.86 8.68 6.55
CA SER A 114 -8.74 10.08 6.15
C SER A 114 -8.17 10.99 7.23
N VAL A 115 -8.09 10.52 8.48
CA VAL A 115 -7.62 11.30 9.64
C VAL A 115 -6.20 10.94 10.02
N CYS A 116 -5.90 9.63 10.07
CA CYS A 116 -4.57 9.14 10.46
C CYS A 116 -4.31 7.76 9.86
N SER A 117 -3.05 7.32 9.87
CA SER A 117 -2.69 5.95 9.49
C SER A 117 -3.26 4.93 10.48
N LEU A 118 -3.31 3.65 10.08
CA LEU A 118 -3.72 2.56 10.97
C LEU A 118 -2.78 2.45 12.18
N HIS A 119 -1.48 2.58 11.92
CA HIS A 119 -0.47 2.53 12.97
C HIS A 119 -0.63 3.67 13.99
N GLU A 120 -0.83 4.89 13.52
CA GLU A 120 -1.07 6.05 14.39
C GLU A 120 -2.36 5.88 15.22
N TRP A 121 -3.43 5.35 14.59
CA TRP A 121 -4.68 5.08 15.28
C TRP A 121 -4.51 4.03 16.38
N VAL A 122 -3.80 2.93 16.10
CA VAL A 122 -3.48 1.89 17.09
C VAL A 122 -2.73 2.47 18.26
N SER A 123 -1.69 3.28 18.01
CA SER A 123 -0.88 3.90 19.06
C SER A 123 -1.67 4.95 19.85
N ARG A 124 -2.45 5.78 19.17
CA ARG A 124 -3.19 6.90 19.79
C ARG A 124 -4.30 6.44 20.72
N PHE A 125 -4.93 5.31 20.42
CA PHE A 125 -6.06 4.78 21.18
C PHE A 125 -5.71 3.53 21.98
N ASP A 126 -4.41 3.25 22.14
CA ASP A 126 -3.90 2.06 22.85
C ASP A 126 -4.63 0.77 22.40
N VAL A 127 -4.85 0.61 21.09
CA VAL A 127 -5.57 -0.54 20.53
C VAL A 127 -4.71 -1.79 20.66
N ASP A 128 -5.18 -2.78 21.41
CA ASP A 128 -4.53 -4.06 21.58
C ASP A 128 -4.87 -5.04 20.46
N SER A 129 -6.16 -5.11 20.11
CA SER A 129 -6.61 -5.88 18.95
C SER A 129 -7.75 -5.16 18.22
N PHE A 130 -7.86 -5.41 16.90
CA PHE A 130 -8.94 -4.85 16.09
C PHE A 130 -9.59 -5.90 15.19
N ALA A 131 -10.75 -5.56 14.65
CA ALA A 131 -11.46 -6.36 13.68
C ALA A 131 -11.86 -5.50 12.47
N ILE A 132 -12.11 -6.19 11.35
CA ILE A 132 -12.63 -5.59 10.13
C ILE A 132 -14.03 -6.12 9.88
N GLU A 133 -14.98 -5.20 9.84
CA GLU A 133 -16.34 -5.47 9.37
C GLU A 133 -16.40 -5.13 7.88
N PHE A 134 -16.31 -6.16 7.04
CA PHE A 134 -16.33 -5.96 5.59
C PHE A 134 -17.69 -5.48 5.11
N TYR A 135 -17.67 -4.52 4.18
CA TYR A 135 -18.90 -4.09 3.53
C TYR A 135 -19.48 -5.21 2.66
N PRO A 136 -20.83 -5.30 2.54
CA PRO A 136 -21.47 -6.29 1.69
C PRO A 136 -21.04 -6.14 0.23
N PRO A 137 -20.96 -7.24 -0.54
CA PRO A 137 -20.73 -7.19 -1.99
C PRO A 137 -21.73 -6.24 -2.67
N GLY A 138 -21.27 -5.45 -3.64
CA GLY A 138 -22.10 -4.46 -4.36
C GLY A 138 -22.28 -3.11 -3.67
N LYS A 139 -21.96 -2.98 -2.37
CA LYS A 139 -21.80 -1.67 -1.70
C LYS A 139 -20.38 -1.12 -1.84
N HIS A 140 -19.47 -1.94 -2.30
CA HIS A 140 -18.12 -1.49 -2.68
C HIS A 140 -18.25 -0.70 -3.98
N LYS A 141 -18.21 0.60 -3.88
CA LYS A 141 -18.03 1.44 -5.06
C LYS A 141 -16.55 1.33 -5.46
N THR A 142 -16.22 0.31 -6.25
CA THR A 142 -14.87 0.10 -6.83
C THR A 142 -14.35 1.36 -7.53
N GLN A 143 -15.23 2.16 -8.10
CA GLN A 143 -14.93 3.47 -8.68
C GLN A 143 -14.30 4.47 -7.70
N HIS A 144 -14.44 4.29 -6.39
CA HIS A 144 -13.84 5.20 -5.41
C HIS A 144 -12.38 4.90 -5.09
N HIS A 145 -11.83 3.75 -5.45
CA HIS A 145 -10.41 3.45 -5.22
C HIS A 145 -9.51 4.44 -5.97
N ALA A 146 -9.88 4.74 -7.22
CA ALA A 146 -9.19 5.66 -8.09
C ALA A 146 -9.00 7.05 -7.46
N LEU A 147 -10.05 7.58 -6.84
CA LEU A 147 -10.03 8.92 -6.24
C LEU A 147 -9.02 9.06 -5.08
N TRP A 148 -8.57 7.94 -4.52
CA TRP A 148 -7.64 7.95 -3.40
C TRP A 148 -6.18 7.86 -3.82
N VAL A 149 -5.88 7.36 -5.03
CA VAL A 149 -4.49 7.18 -5.49
C VAL A 149 -3.76 8.51 -5.55
N ASP A 150 -4.36 9.54 -6.18
CA ASP A 150 -3.80 10.88 -6.26
C ASP A 150 -3.54 11.46 -4.86
N ARG A 151 -4.52 11.39 -3.97
CA ARG A 151 -4.38 11.87 -2.60
C ARG A 151 -3.23 11.19 -1.87
N TYR A 152 -3.15 9.86 -1.93
CA TYR A 152 -2.10 9.10 -1.25
C TYR A 152 -0.74 9.28 -1.91
N PHE A 153 -0.68 9.47 -3.22
CA PHE A 153 0.55 9.86 -3.90
C PHE A 153 1.11 11.15 -3.31
N HIS A 154 0.28 12.19 -3.21
CA HIS A 154 0.70 13.46 -2.64
C HIS A 154 1.01 13.40 -1.13
N GLN A 155 0.35 12.54 -0.39
CA GLN A 155 0.54 12.38 1.05
C GLN A 155 1.76 11.53 1.39
N LEU A 156 2.02 10.44 0.66
CA LEU A 156 3.01 9.44 1.02
C LEU A 156 4.33 9.58 0.26
N VAL A 157 4.30 10.08 -0.98
CA VAL A 157 5.52 10.28 -1.76
C VAL A 157 6.19 11.60 -1.36
N PRO A 158 7.44 11.56 -0.86
CA PRO A 158 8.14 12.76 -0.43
C PRO A 158 8.25 13.81 -1.54
N GLN A 159 8.15 15.08 -1.15
CA GLN A 159 8.20 16.21 -2.09
C GLN A 159 9.42 16.18 -3.03
N PRO A 160 10.64 15.83 -2.59
CA PRO A 160 11.79 15.75 -3.51
C PRO A 160 11.63 14.67 -4.59
N LEU A 161 11.00 13.52 -4.27
CA LEU A 161 10.73 12.49 -5.27
C LEU A 161 9.64 12.92 -6.26
N ARG A 162 8.61 13.62 -5.77
CA ARG A 162 7.57 14.18 -6.66
C ARG A 162 8.16 15.24 -7.58
N ALA A 163 8.98 16.13 -7.05
CA ALA A 163 9.68 17.12 -7.88
C ALA A 163 10.53 16.44 -8.98
N PHE A 164 11.34 15.44 -8.61
CA PHE A 164 12.12 14.66 -9.57
C PHE A 164 11.27 14.04 -10.68
N ILE A 165 10.08 13.52 -10.35
CA ILE A 165 9.14 12.96 -11.33
C ILE A 165 8.60 14.08 -12.23
N TYR A 166 8.11 15.19 -11.65
CA TYR A 166 7.49 16.29 -12.40
C TYR A 166 8.48 17.09 -13.24
N ASP A 167 9.77 17.05 -12.89
CA ASP A 167 10.87 17.65 -13.67
C ASP A 167 11.37 16.72 -14.79
N SER A 168 10.83 15.50 -14.91
CA SER A 168 11.22 14.51 -15.93
C SER A 168 10.51 14.75 -17.27
N ASP A 169 10.65 13.78 -18.19
CA ASP A 169 10.02 13.84 -19.50
C ASP A 169 8.50 14.08 -19.39
N PRO A 170 7.95 15.08 -20.08
CA PRO A 170 6.50 15.39 -20.05
C PRO A 170 5.58 14.20 -20.40
N GLN A 171 6.09 13.22 -21.16
CA GLN A 171 5.33 12.02 -21.46
C GLN A 171 5.16 11.15 -20.20
N ILE A 172 6.17 11.04 -19.35
CA ILE A 172 6.12 10.31 -18.08
C ILE A 172 5.11 10.98 -17.16
N VAL A 173 5.17 12.31 -17.04
CA VAL A 173 4.24 13.09 -16.22
C VAL A 173 2.80 12.90 -16.70
N ARG A 174 2.56 13.00 -18.00
CA ARG A 174 1.23 12.77 -18.58
C ARG A 174 0.69 11.36 -18.27
N LEU A 175 1.53 10.32 -18.40
CA LEU A 175 1.12 8.95 -18.09
C LEU A 175 0.78 8.76 -16.60
N LEU A 176 1.52 9.43 -15.71
CA LEU A 176 1.23 9.45 -14.28
C LEU A 176 -0.11 10.14 -14.00
N ASP A 177 -0.35 11.32 -14.60
CA ASP A 177 -1.59 12.07 -14.42
C ASP A 177 -2.81 11.27 -14.94
N GLU A 178 -2.69 10.63 -16.12
CA GLU A 178 -3.72 9.73 -16.65
C GLU A 178 -4.01 8.57 -15.68
N PHE A 179 -2.97 7.96 -15.10
CA PHE A 179 -3.13 6.90 -14.11
C PHE A 179 -3.81 7.39 -12.83
N MET A 180 -3.43 8.55 -12.30
CA MET A 180 -4.02 9.11 -11.08
C MET A 180 -5.49 9.48 -11.26
N GLN A 181 -5.89 9.91 -12.46
CA GLN A 181 -7.29 10.22 -12.76
C GLN A 181 -8.17 8.98 -12.88
N GLU A 182 -7.65 7.90 -13.47
CA GLU A 182 -8.38 6.65 -13.68
C GLU A 182 -7.45 5.43 -13.54
N PRO A 183 -7.01 5.09 -12.33
CA PRO A 183 -6.18 3.90 -12.09
C PRO A 183 -6.88 2.65 -12.59
N LEU A 184 -6.15 1.85 -13.39
CA LEU A 184 -6.65 0.61 -14.02
C LEU A 184 -7.90 0.82 -14.89
N GLY A 185 -8.19 2.04 -15.31
CA GLY A 185 -9.31 2.38 -16.18
C GLY A 185 -9.18 1.84 -17.60
N ALA A 186 -10.06 2.34 -18.47
CA ALA A 186 -10.10 1.95 -19.88
C ALA A 186 -8.88 2.44 -20.71
N ALA A 187 -8.07 3.36 -20.15
CA ALA A 187 -6.89 3.88 -20.83
C ALA A 187 -5.87 2.76 -21.12
N GLN A 188 -5.53 2.61 -22.39
CA GLN A 188 -4.55 1.63 -22.89
C GLN A 188 -3.11 2.14 -22.80
N SER A 189 -2.81 3.00 -21.82
CA SER A 189 -1.45 3.52 -21.66
C SER A 189 -0.48 2.41 -21.24
N ALA A 190 0.79 2.57 -21.59
CA ALA A 190 1.83 1.61 -21.20
C ALA A 190 1.89 1.41 -19.68
N LEU A 191 1.69 2.50 -18.92
CA LEU A 191 1.65 2.47 -17.46
C LEU A 191 0.45 1.67 -16.92
N ASN A 192 -0.76 1.99 -17.39
CA ASN A 192 -1.97 1.27 -17.00
C ASN A 192 -1.88 -0.21 -17.33
N LYS A 193 -1.35 -0.55 -18.52
CA LYS A 193 -1.16 -1.94 -18.92
C LYS A 193 -0.17 -2.67 -18.01
N ALA A 194 0.99 -2.08 -17.74
CA ALA A 194 2.01 -2.69 -16.88
C ALA A 194 1.46 -2.99 -15.48
N VAL A 195 0.74 -2.04 -14.87
CA VAL A 195 0.16 -2.22 -13.53
C VAL A 195 -0.98 -3.24 -13.55
N LYS A 196 -1.87 -3.19 -14.54
CA LYS A 196 -3.01 -4.10 -14.66
C LYS A 196 -2.57 -5.56 -14.89
N ASP A 197 -1.58 -5.78 -15.74
CA ASP A 197 -1.03 -7.11 -15.99
C ASP A 197 -0.33 -7.64 -14.72
N ALA A 198 0.40 -6.78 -14.00
CA ALA A 198 1.06 -7.12 -12.76
C ALA A 198 0.05 -7.47 -11.64
N ASP A 199 -1.04 -6.71 -11.51
CA ASP A 199 -2.13 -6.97 -10.58
C ASP A 199 -2.77 -8.35 -10.85
N ALA A 200 -3.12 -8.63 -12.11
CA ALA A 200 -3.69 -9.92 -12.50
C ALA A 200 -2.75 -11.08 -12.18
N ILE A 201 -1.45 -10.95 -12.46
CA ILE A 201 -0.45 -11.99 -12.16
C ILE A 201 -0.33 -12.18 -10.65
N SER A 202 -0.22 -11.11 -9.86
CA SER A 202 -0.12 -11.19 -8.41
C SER A 202 -1.35 -11.87 -7.80
N ALA A 203 -2.55 -11.54 -8.27
CA ALA A 203 -3.78 -12.16 -7.82
C ALA A 203 -3.82 -13.66 -8.14
N LEU A 204 -3.52 -14.06 -9.38
CA LEU A 204 -3.50 -15.46 -9.82
C LEU A 204 -2.50 -16.31 -9.04
N GLU A 205 -1.31 -15.80 -8.86
CA GLU A 205 -0.27 -16.51 -8.13
C GLU A 205 -0.60 -16.69 -6.64
N SER A 206 -1.30 -15.75 -6.03
CA SER A 206 -1.78 -15.89 -4.65
C SER A 206 -2.85 -16.97 -4.47
N LEU A 207 -3.55 -17.34 -5.54
CA LEU A 207 -4.55 -18.40 -5.52
C LEU A 207 -3.94 -19.81 -5.79
N SER A 208 -2.72 -19.86 -6.29
CA SER A 208 -2.06 -21.12 -6.62
C SER A 208 -1.42 -21.75 -5.35
N PRO A 209 -1.70 -23.02 -5.02
CA PRO A 209 -1.18 -23.67 -3.81
C PRO A 209 0.31 -24.04 -3.87
N GLY A 210 1.06 -23.56 -4.85
CA GLY A 210 2.49 -23.81 -5.02
C GLY A 210 3.32 -22.66 -4.48
N GLU A 211 4.11 -22.89 -3.42
CA GLU A 211 5.10 -21.94 -2.95
C GLU A 211 6.14 -21.65 -4.03
N SER A 212 6.07 -20.47 -4.63
CA SER A 212 7.23 -19.95 -5.37
C SER A 212 8.22 -19.39 -4.36
N PRO A 213 9.44 -19.92 -4.24
CA PRO A 213 10.44 -19.46 -3.27
C PRO A 213 10.77 -17.95 -3.35
N SER A 214 10.54 -17.36 -4.53
CA SER A 214 10.80 -15.93 -4.75
C SER A 214 9.78 -14.99 -4.08
N LYS A 215 8.54 -15.44 -3.84
CA LYS A 215 7.49 -14.62 -3.22
C LYS A 215 7.70 -14.38 -1.74
N VAL A 216 8.10 -15.43 -1.02
CA VAL A 216 8.37 -15.35 0.43
C VAL A 216 9.54 -14.39 0.69
N HIS A 217 10.49 -14.30 -0.24
CA HIS A 217 11.73 -13.59 -0.01
C HIS A 217 11.55 -12.06 -0.06
N LEU A 218 10.86 -11.51 -1.04
CA LEU A 218 10.72 -10.03 -1.19
C LEU A 218 9.80 -9.43 -0.13
N SER A 219 8.65 -10.06 0.11
CA SER A 219 7.72 -9.60 1.16
C SER A 219 8.39 -9.72 2.54
N ASN A 220 9.10 -10.81 2.82
CA ASN A 220 9.80 -10.99 4.09
C ASN A 220 10.99 -10.03 4.24
N VAL A 221 11.74 -9.75 3.18
CA VAL A 221 12.83 -8.77 3.20
C VAL A 221 12.28 -7.37 3.42
N ALA A 222 11.20 -6.97 2.73
CA ALA A 222 10.57 -5.67 2.91
C ALA A 222 10.00 -5.51 4.33
N VAL A 223 9.26 -6.51 4.83
CA VAL A 223 8.72 -6.51 6.20
C VAL A 223 9.86 -6.48 7.23
N ARG A 224 10.93 -7.25 7.02
CA ARG A 224 12.09 -7.25 7.90
C ARG A 224 12.80 -5.89 7.90
N ARG A 225 13.02 -5.28 6.73
CA ARG A 225 13.62 -3.94 6.62
C ARG A 225 12.76 -2.84 7.23
N ILE A 226 11.44 -2.94 7.08
CA ILE A 226 10.49 -2.01 7.73
C ILE A 226 10.56 -2.18 9.25
N LYS A 227 10.64 -3.42 9.76
CA LYS A 227 10.80 -3.68 11.19
C LYS A 227 12.12 -3.14 11.73
N GLU A 228 13.26 -3.45 11.07
CA GLU A 228 14.58 -2.94 11.42
C GLU A 228 14.58 -1.40 11.47
N PHE A 229 14.01 -0.75 10.45
CA PHE A 229 13.93 0.71 10.39
C PHE A 229 12.98 1.28 11.48
N ALA A 230 11.90 0.59 11.78
CA ALA A 230 10.96 0.98 12.82
C ALA A 230 11.56 0.84 14.22
N GLU A 231 12.34 -0.20 14.48
CA GLU A 231 13.09 -0.39 15.72
C GLU A 231 14.14 0.70 15.90
N ASP A 232 14.89 1.04 14.85
CA ASP A 232 15.87 2.14 14.86
C ASP A 232 15.26 3.52 15.09
N GLN A 233 14.00 3.73 14.71
CA GLN A 233 13.28 5.00 14.85
C GLN A 233 12.34 5.04 16.06
N LEU A 234 12.45 4.10 17.01
CA LEU A 234 11.54 3.94 18.16
C LEU A 234 10.06 3.79 17.74
N TRP A 235 9.81 3.22 16.59
CA TRP A 235 8.47 2.85 16.18
C TRP A 235 8.06 1.59 16.94
N ASN A 236 7.26 1.76 18.00
CA ASN A 236 6.59 0.65 18.64
C ASN A 236 5.54 0.06 17.67
N PHE A 237 5.92 -0.96 16.91
CA PHE A 237 4.93 -1.86 16.38
C PHE A 237 4.21 -2.52 17.57
N PRO A 238 2.88 -2.44 17.64
CA PRO A 238 2.15 -3.17 18.65
C PRO A 238 2.61 -4.62 18.61
N ASN A 239 2.95 -5.16 19.76
CA ASN A 239 3.53 -6.49 19.98
C ASN A 239 2.96 -7.53 19.02
N SER A 240 3.83 -8.37 18.51
CA SER A 240 3.72 -9.39 17.47
C SER A 240 2.50 -10.33 17.49
N THR A 241 1.53 -10.15 18.34
CA THR A 241 0.24 -10.85 18.36
C THR A 241 -0.67 -10.49 17.20
N LEU A 242 -0.40 -9.41 16.47
CA LEU A 242 -1.12 -9.03 15.24
C LEU A 242 -0.55 -9.67 13.97
N ILE A 243 0.58 -10.38 14.06
CA ILE A 243 1.26 -11.05 12.95
C ILE A 243 1.27 -12.58 13.15
N ARG A 244 0.38 -13.10 13.98
CA ARG A 244 0.13 -14.55 14.10
C ARG A 244 -1.12 -14.98 13.37
#